data_8f0dc836514e07fcf6af1ce9b099a578
#
_entry.id   8f0dc836514e07fcf6af1ce9b099a578
#
_cell.length_a   1.000
_cell.length_b   1.000
_cell.length_c   1.000
_cell.angle_alpha   90.00
_cell.angle_beta   90.00
_cell.angle_gamma   90.00
#
_symmetry.space_group_name_H-M   'P 1'
#
loop_
_entity.id
_entity.type
_entity.pdbx_description
1 polymer ?
#
loop_
_entity_poly.entity_id
_entity_poly.type
_entity_poly.pdbx_seq_one_letter_code
_entity_poly.pdbx_strand_id
1 'polypeptide(L)'
;LAIAGINRIVERYLAWALDHAERSNLTKARHFVSLAEGIDPGHPNIKPVVNKINDQEDRVVSVFQLDATSVRNQSVDPDRFATIAARIQRHRSFITIRAPDDRSGRWLYQELNRQVDFRIEARFEINTNPSVSLTL
;
A
#
# COMPACT_ATOMS: atom_id res chain seq x y z
N LEU A 1 -32.58 -19.08 10.71
CA LEU A 1 -33.21 -18.04 9.88
C LEU A 1 -32.58 -16.68 10.04
N ALA A 2 -32.35 -16.25 11.29
CA ALA A 2 -31.65 -14.98 11.56
C ALA A 2 -30.21 -14.97 11.00
N ILE A 3 -29.49 -16.09 11.07
CA ILE A 3 -28.14 -16.25 10.54
C ILE A 3 -28.09 -16.07 9.03
N ALA A 4 -29.08 -16.63 8.29
CA ALA A 4 -29.15 -16.46 6.84
C ALA A 4 -29.40 -15.01 6.43
N GLY A 5 -30.26 -14.29 7.18
CA GLY A 5 -30.49 -12.85 6.94
C GLY A 5 -29.29 -12.00 7.19
N ILE A 6 -28.55 -12.25 8.28
CA ILE A 6 -27.31 -11.55 8.62
C ILE A 6 -26.25 -11.80 7.53
N ASN A 7 -26.09 -13.04 7.11
CA ASN A 7 -25.13 -13.40 6.07
C ASN A 7 -25.40 -12.67 4.75
N ARG A 8 -26.68 -12.55 4.33
CA ARG A 8 -27.06 -11.79 3.13
C ARG A 8 -26.71 -10.31 3.24
N ILE A 9 -26.91 -9.71 4.40
CA ILE A 9 -26.57 -8.30 4.63
C ILE A 9 -25.06 -8.10 4.53
N VAL A 10 -24.27 -8.95 5.17
CA VAL A 10 -22.80 -8.90 5.11
C VAL A 10 -22.34 -9.05 3.67
N GLU A 11 -22.83 -10.04 2.93
CA GLU A 11 -22.45 -10.26 1.54
C GLU A 11 -22.82 -9.08 0.64
N ARG A 12 -23.94 -8.41 0.89
CA ARG A 12 -24.34 -7.21 0.15
C ARG A 12 -23.38 -6.05 0.40
N TYR A 13 -23.00 -5.81 1.66
CA TYR A 13 -22.00 -4.77 1.97
C TYR A 13 -20.65 -5.07 1.33
N LEU A 14 -20.22 -6.33 1.33
CA LEU A 14 -18.98 -6.73 0.69
C LEU A 14 -19.04 -6.58 -0.84
N ALA A 15 -20.17 -6.87 -1.46
CA ALA A 15 -20.38 -6.65 -2.90
C ALA A 15 -20.28 -5.15 -3.24
N TRP A 16 -20.88 -4.27 -2.43
CA TRP A 16 -20.78 -2.83 -2.60
C TRP A 16 -19.35 -2.32 -2.38
N ALA A 17 -18.65 -2.90 -1.40
CA ALA A 17 -17.24 -2.58 -1.18
C ALA A 17 -16.38 -2.88 -2.41
N LEU A 18 -16.55 -4.05 -3.02
CA LEU A 18 -15.83 -4.42 -4.24
C LEU A 18 -16.17 -3.51 -5.42
N ASP A 19 -17.44 -3.16 -5.60
CA ASP A 19 -17.88 -2.26 -6.66
C ASP A 19 -17.21 -0.88 -6.54
N HIS A 20 -17.18 -0.32 -5.34
CA HIS A 20 -16.50 0.95 -5.09
C HIS A 20 -14.99 0.86 -5.26
N ALA A 21 -14.38 -0.25 -4.87
CA ALA A 21 -12.95 -0.47 -5.07
C ALA A 21 -12.59 -0.50 -6.57
N GLU A 22 -13.40 -1.16 -7.39
CA GLU A 22 -13.21 -1.19 -8.85
C GLU A 22 -13.31 0.19 -9.48
N ARG A 23 -14.12 1.08 -8.88
CA ARG A 23 -14.24 2.48 -9.30
C ARG A 23 -13.20 3.40 -8.67
N SER A 24 -12.23 2.84 -7.99
CA SER A 24 -11.18 3.58 -7.27
C SER A 24 -11.71 4.47 -6.13
N ASN A 25 -12.90 4.20 -5.64
CA ASN A 25 -13.47 4.89 -4.48
C ASN A 25 -13.18 4.10 -3.21
N LEU A 26 -11.94 4.15 -2.77
CA LEU A 26 -11.44 3.32 -1.69
C LEU A 26 -12.01 3.71 -0.32
N THR A 27 -12.31 4.99 -0.11
CA THR A 27 -12.93 5.47 1.14
C THR A 27 -14.29 4.82 1.36
N LYS A 28 -15.15 4.80 0.33
CA LYS A 28 -16.46 4.12 0.42
C LYS A 28 -16.31 2.61 0.52
N ALA A 29 -15.37 2.03 -0.23
CA ALA A 29 -15.09 0.60 -0.16
C ALA A 29 -14.77 0.17 1.28
N ARG A 30 -13.86 0.88 1.95
CA ARG A 30 -13.51 0.61 3.35
C ARG A 30 -14.66 0.85 4.31
N HIS A 31 -15.50 1.84 4.03
CA HIS A 31 -16.71 2.10 4.84
C HIS A 31 -17.65 0.90 4.82
N PHE A 32 -17.94 0.32 3.66
CA PHE A 32 -18.80 -0.85 3.55
C PHE A 32 -18.20 -2.09 4.21
N VAL A 33 -16.89 -2.27 4.14
CA VAL A 33 -16.19 -3.34 4.88
C VAL A 33 -16.39 -3.16 6.38
N SER A 34 -16.25 -1.93 6.88
CA SER A 34 -16.46 -1.58 8.29
C SER A 34 -17.87 -1.94 8.75
N LEU A 35 -18.88 -1.66 7.92
CA LEU A 35 -20.28 -2.03 8.22
C LEU A 35 -20.44 -3.55 8.29
N ALA A 36 -19.83 -4.29 7.37
CA ALA A 36 -19.85 -5.75 7.38
C ALA A 36 -19.19 -6.32 8.63
N GLU A 37 -18.02 -5.80 9.01
CA GLU A 37 -17.32 -6.21 10.23
C GLU A 37 -18.11 -5.91 11.50
N GLY A 38 -18.86 -4.83 11.53
CA GLY A 38 -19.74 -4.48 12.64
C GLY A 38 -20.88 -5.47 12.84
N ILE A 39 -21.31 -6.16 11.78
CA ILE A 39 -22.38 -7.16 11.82
C ILE A 39 -21.83 -8.54 12.13
N ASP A 40 -20.77 -8.96 11.44
CA ASP A 40 -20.13 -10.27 11.62
C ASP A 40 -18.62 -10.16 11.40
N PRO A 41 -17.83 -9.86 12.44
CA PRO A 41 -16.38 -9.67 12.33
C PRO A 41 -15.63 -10.92 11.88
N GLY A 42 -16.19 -12.11 12.10
CA GLY A 42 -15.57 -13.37 11.71
C GLY A 42 -16.01 -13.90 10.35
N HIS A 43 -16.71 -13.12 9.54
CA HIS A 43 -17.21 -13.59 8.25
C HIS A 43 -16.06 -13.93 7.30
N PRO A 44 -16.04 -15.13 6.68
CA PRO A 44 -14.90 -15.59 5.89
C PRO A 44 -14.64 -14.79 4.60
N ASN A 45 -15.64 -14.06 4.10
CA ASN A 45 -15.50 -13.27 2.87
C ASN A 45 -14.97 -11.86 3.09
N ILE A 46 -14.80 -11.41 4.34
CA ILE A 46 -14.26 -10.07 4.64
C ILE A 46 -12.79 -9.96 4.23
N LYS A 47 -11.96 -10.92 4.62
CA LYS A 47 -10.53 -10.88 4.33
C LYS A 47 -10.19 -10.82 2.84
N PRO A 48 -10.81 -11.64 1.96
CA PRO A 48 -10.59 -11.52 0.52
C PRO A 48 -10.95 -10.14 -0.05
N VAL A 49 -12.03 -9.52 0.44
CA VAL A 49 -12.44 -8.17 0.01
C VAL A 49 -11.43 -7.13 0.47
N VAL A 50 -10.98 -7.19 1.72
CA VAL A 50 -9.94 -6.30 2.25
C VAL A 50 -8.65 -6.41 1.42
N ASN A 51 -8.26 -7.63 1.06
CA ASN A 51 -7.07 -7.85 0.23
C ASN A 51 -7.21 -7.20 -1.16
N LYS A 52 -8.38 -7.29 -1.78
CA LYS A 52 -8.63 -6.63 -3.07
C LYS A 52 -8.60 -5.11 -2.97
N ILE A 53 -9.15 -4.55 -1.90
CA ILE A 53 -9.10 -3.11 -1.64
C ILE A 53 -7.65 -2.65 -1.47
N ASN A 54 -6.85 -3.38 -0.70
CA ASN A 54 -5.43 -3.09 -0.49
C ASN A 54 -4.65 -3.16 -1.81
N ASP A 55 -4.90 -4.16 -2.64
CA ASP A 55 -4.25 -4.30 -3.94
C ASP A 55 -4.59 -3.13 -4.87
N GLN A 56 -5.84 -2.69 -4.87
CA GLN A 56 -6.27 -1.55 -5.67
C GLN A 56 -5.63 -0.25 -5.18
N GLU A 57 -5.53 -0.05 -3.87
CA GLU A 57 -4.84 1.09 -3.27
C GLU A 57 -3.37 1.12 -3.69
N ASP A 58 -2.70 -0.01 -3.64
CA ASP A 58 -1.30 -0.11 -4.01
C ASP A 58 -1.07 0.19 -5.50
N ARG A 59 -2.01 -0.13 -6.37
CA ARG A 59 -1.96 0.25 -7.79
C ARG A 59 -2.15 1.75 -8.00
N VAL A 60 -3.04 2.36 -7.24
CA VAL A 60 -3.31 3.81 -7.32
C VAL A 60 -2.12 4.60 -6.77
N VAL A 61 -1.48 4.10 -5.71
CA VAL A 61 -0.34 4.76 -5.06
C VAL A 61 0.89 3.89 -5.23
N SER A 62 1.46 3.92 -6.44
CA SER A 62 2.70 3.20 -6.76
C SER A 62 3.95 4.07 -6.72
N VAL A 63 3.79 5.38 -6.57
CA VAL A 63 4.90 6.35 -6.51
C VAL A 63 4.83 7.10 -5.18
N PHE A 64 5.92 7.06 -4.43
CA PHE A 64 6.07 7.80 -3.17
C PHE A 64 7.03 8.96 -3.37
N GLN A 65 6.50 10.17 -3.34
CA GLN A 65 7.31 11.39 -3.43
C GLN A 65 8.01 11.64 -2.09
N LEU A 66 9.26 12.09 -2.15
CA LEU A 66 10.06 12.41 -0.98
C LEU A 66 10.53 13.85 -1.06
N ASP A 67 10.80 14.46 0.10
CA ASP A 67 11.35 15.82 0.17
C ASP A 67 12.85 15.79 -0.15
N ALA A 68 13.27 16.62 -1.11
CA ALA A 68 14.65 16.65 -1.56
C ALA A 68 15.65 17.02 -0.44
N THR A 69 15.30 17.98 0.41
CA THR A 69 16.13 18.41 1.53
C THR A 69 16.27 17.28 2.56
N SER A 70 15.18 16.62 2.90
CA SER A 70 15.20 15.48 3.84
C SER A 70 16.04 14.33 3.31
N VAL A 71 15.97 14.04 2.01
CA VAL A 71 16.75 12.98 1.38
C VAL A 71 18.25 13.32 1.41
N ARG A 72 18.62 14.54 1.05
CA ARG A 72 20.01 14.99 1.08
C ARG A 72 20.61 14.95 2.50
N ASN A 73 19.84 15.32 3.49
CA ASN A 73 20.25 15.35 4.89
C ASN A 73 20.09 14.00 5.59
N GLN A 74 19.62 12.97 4.89
CA GLN A 74 19.32 11.64 5.44
C GLN A 74 18.40 11.72 6.67
N SER A 75 17.39 12.59 6.59
CA SER A 75 16.46 12.90 7.68
C SER A 75 14.99 12.63 7.31
N VAL A 76 14.74 11.72 6.39
CA VAL A 76 13.39 11.30 6.03
C VAL A 76 12.73 10.62 7.23
N ASP A 77 11.44 10.93 7.46
CA ASP A 77 10.66 10.34 8.54
C ASP A 77 10.70 8.81 8.49
N PRO A 78 11.10 8.13 9.60
CA PRO A 78 11.09 6.68 9.67
C PRO A 78 9.74 6.03 9.36
N ASP A 79 8.63 6.68 9.70
CA ASP A 79 7.28 6.18 9.40
C ASP A 79 7.02 6.15 7.88
N ARG A 80 7.59 7.08 7.15
CA ARG A 80 7.52 7.11 5.68
C ARG A 80 8.21 5.89 5.09
N PHE A 81 9.41 5.56 5.58
CA PHE A 81 10.13 4.36 5.15
C PHE A 81 9.37 3.09 5.51
N ALA A 82 8.78 3.03 6.69
CA ALA A 82 8.00 1.86 7.12
C ALA A 82 6.79 1.64 6.19
N THR A 83 6.11 2.70 5.79
CA THR A 83 4.97 2.63 4.85
C THR A 83 5.41 2.11 3.49
N ILE A 84 6.48 2.64 2.93
CA ILE A 84 7.02 2.22 1.63
C ILE A 84 7.50 0.77 1.69
N ALA A 85 8.26 0.43 2.72
CA ALA A 85 8.80 -0.92 2.91
C ALA A 85 7.68 -1.97 3.06
N ALA A 86 6.60 -1.64 3.78
CA ALA A 86 5.46 -2.55 3.93
C ALA A 86 4.82 -2.89 2.57
N ARG A 87 4.73 -1.93 1.67
CA ARG A 87 4.20 -2.18 0.31
C ARG A 87 5.16 -3.00 -0.54
N ILE A 88 6.45 -2.73 -0.46
CA ILE A 88 7.49 -3.53 -1.14
C ILE A 88 7.42 -4.98 -0.64
N GLN A 89 7.34 -5.18 0.67
CA GLN A 89 7.25 -6.50 1.29
C GLN A 89 6.01 -7.27 0.82
N ARG A 90 4.87 -6.58 0.76
CA ARG A 90 3.58 -7.20 0.36
C ARG A 90 3.61 -7.74 -1.06
N HIS A 91 4.19 -7.00 -1.99
CA HIS A 91 4.16 -7.32 -3.42
C HIS A 91 5.49 -7.86 -3.94
N ARG A 92 6.55 -7.87 -3.12
CA ARG A 92 7.92 -8.20 -3.55
C ARG A 92 8.31 -7.43 -4.81
N SER A 93 7.97 -6.15 -4.83
CA SER A 93 8.08 -5.30 -6.01
C SER A 93 9.52 -5.00 -6.38
N PHE A 94 9.77 -4.90 -7.69
CA PHE A 94 10.92 -4.17 -8.22
C PHE A 94 10.68 -2.68 -7.99
N ILE A 95 11.69 -1.92 -7.62
CA ILE A 95 11.54 -0.48 -7.37
C ILE A 95 12.47 0.36 -8.24
N THR A 96 12.07 1.60 -8.48
CA THR A 96 12.93 2.63 -9.05
C THR A 96 13.14 3.71 -8.00
N ILE A 97 14.39 3.97 -7.63
CA ILE A 97 14.75 5.02 -6.70
C ILE A 97 15.26 6.21 -7.50
N ARG A 98 14.59 7.35 -7.36
CA ARG A 98 15.04 8.63 -7.91
C ARG A 98 15.55 9.49 -6.78
N ALA A 99 16.77 9.98 -6.92
CA ALA A 99 17.41 10.78 -5.89
C ALA A 99 18.28 11.87 -6.52
N PRO A 100 18.58 12.97 -5.79
CA PRO A 100 19.38 14.06 -6.31
C PRO A 100 20.82 13.66 -6.65
N ASP A 101 21.34 12.66 -5.98
CA ASP A 101 22.70 12.16 -6.17
C ASP A 101 22.79 10.66 -5.82
N ASP A 102 23.90 10.04 -6.19
CA ASP A 102 24.16 8.61 -5.99
C ASP A 102 24.18 8.23 -4.50
N ARG A 103 24.79 9.07 -3.67
CA ARG A 103 24.87 8.84 -2.23
C ARG A 103 23.50 8.76 -1.58
N SER A 104 22.61 9.69 -1.92
CA SER A 104 21.24 9.72 -1.42
C SER A 104 20.44 8.50 -1.88
N GLY A 105 20.62 8.10 -3.14
CA GLY A 105 19.97 6.91 -3.68
C GLY A 105 20.38 5.63 -2.96
N ARG A 106 21.68 5.47 -2.70
CA ARG A 106 22.21 4.31 -1.93
C ARG A 106 21.67 4.29 -0.51
N TRP A 107 21.59 5.45 0.12
CA TRP A 107 21.06 5.57 1.48
C TRP A 107 19.59 5.15 1.52
N LEU A 108 18.75 5.63 0.58
CA LEU A 108 17.35 5.25 0.48
C LEU A 108 17.20 3.74 0.31
N TYR A 109 17.99 3.14 -0.58
CA TYR A 109 17.98 1.69 -0.78
C TYR A 109 18.31 0.92 0.49
N GLN A 110 19.36 1.33 1.20
CA GLN A 110 19.80 0.67 2.43
C GLN A 110 18.71 0.72 3.50
N GLU A 111 18.08 1.88 3.69
CA GLU A 111 17.02 2.04 4.68
C GLU A 111 15.79 1.19 4.36
N LEU A 112 15.39 1.13 3.09
CA LEU A 112 14.26 0.31 2.66
C LEU A 112 14.59 -1.18 2.76
N ASN A 113 15.78 -1.58 2.29
CA ASN A 113 16.19 -2.99 2.29
C ASN A 113 16.32 -3.56 3.69
N ARG A 114 16.66 -2.73 4.67
CA ARG A 114 16.77 -3.14 6.08
C ARG A 114 15.43 -3.57 6.67
N GLN A 115 14.31 -3.06 6.15
CA GLN A 115 12.98 -3.28 6.70
C GLN A 115 12.21 -4.42 6.04
N VAL A 116 12.77 -5.05 5.00
CA VAL A 116 12.14 -6.19 4.31
C VAL A 116 12.96 -7.46 4.54
N ASP A 117 12.35 -8.63 4.32
CA ASP A 117 12.97 -9.93 4.56
C ASP A 117 13.63 -10.55 3.32
N PHE A 118 13.78 -9.77 2.26
CA PHE A 118 14.41 -10.19 1.02
C PHE A 118 15.28 -9.05 0.45
N ARG A 119 16.10 -9.38 -0.54
CA ARG A 119 16.92 -8.38 -1.22
C ARG A 119 16.07 -7.66 -2.27
N ILE A 120 15.89 -6.35 -2.09
CA ILE A 120 15.14 -5.53 -3.03
C ILE A 120 15.93 -5.38 -4.33
N GLU A 121 15.28 -5.60 -5.47
CA GLU A 121 15.82 -5.27 -6.78
C GLU A 121 15.41 -3.84 -7.13
N ALA A 122 16.40 -2.99 -7.41
CA ALA A 122 16.17 -1.58 -7.63
C ALA A 122 16.95 -1.03 -8.83
N ARG A 123 16.32 -0.11 -9.54
CA ARG A 123 16.95 0.78 -10.50
C ARG A 123 17.19 2.13 -9.85
N PHE A 124 18.29 2.78 -10.16
CA PHE A 124 18.63 4.10 -9.65
C PHE A 124 18.63 5.11 -10.78
N GLU A 125 17.98 6.24 -10.55
CA GLU A 125 17.93 7.37 -11.48
C GLU A 125 18.24 8.65 -10.72
N ILE A 126 19.00 9.55 -11.33
CA ILE A 126 19.28 10.87 -10.78
C ILE A 126 18.11 11.79 -11.13
N ASN A 127 17.52 12.42 -10.13
CA ASN A 127 16.40 13.35 -10.29
C ASN A 127 16.37 14.32 -9.11
N THR A 128 16.17 15.61 -9.39
CA THR A 128 16.08 16.63 -8.34
C THR A 128 14.85 16.43 -7.45
N ASN A 129 13.81 15.75 -7.95
CA ASN A 129 12.62 15.40 -7.19
C ASN A 129 12.69 13.92 -6.80
N PRO A 130 13.13 13.61 -5.57
CA PRO A 130 13.32 12.23 -5.17
C PRO A 130 11.99 11.48 -5.00
N SER A 131 12.00 10.23 -5.38
CA SER A 131 10.83 9.36 -5.26
C SER A 131 11.22 7.89 -5.22
N VAL A 132 10.31 7.06 -4.72
CA VAL A 132 10.39 5.61 -4.82
C VAL A 132 9.15 5.13 -5.58
N SER A 133 9.37 4.49 -6.73
CA SER A 133 8.29 3.95 -7.55
C SER A 133 8.31 2.42 -7.45
N LEU A 134 7.15 1.82 -7.23
CA LEU A 134 6.98 0.37 -7.19
C LEU A 134 6.42 -0.11 -8.53
N THR A 135 7.06 -1.11 -9.12
CA THR A 135 6.55 -1.81 -10.30
C THR A 135 5.77 -3.03 -9.82
N LEU A 136 4.46 -2.98 -9.97
CA LEU A 136 3.55 -4.02 -9.51
C LEU A 136 3.26 -5.05 -10.61
#